data_5d8752af2dfb5a60613bb66c06c0ac81
#
_entry.id   5d8752af2dfb5a60613bb66c06c0ac81
#
_cell.length_a   1.000
_cell.length_b   1.000
_cell.length_c   1.000
_cell.angle_alpha   90.00
_cell.angle_beta   90.00
_cell.angle_gamma   90.00
#
_symmetry.space_group_name_H-M   'P 1'
#
loop_
_entity.id
_entity.type
_entity.pdbx_description
1 polymer ?
#
loop_
_entity_poly.entity_id
_entity_poly.type
_entity_poly.pdbx_seq_one_letter_code
_entity_poly.pdbx_strand_id
1 'polypeptide(L)'
;MSSHSKAAAKFIADAPRTAWHDKALFAVRAKRDRMMHEVPEWEALREASSQIKRHTLSHLAHYLEEFERNATANGIVVHWAADADEMNRTVWELVSAHGGKNLIKSKSMLSEECGLTPYLLQRGVDAVESDLGERIIQLLHQKPSHIVMPAIHLKREEVGRMFEEKGISKETGNYDPTYLTRCARHHLRNQFMEAGAGM
;
A
#
# COMPACT_ATOMS: atom_id res chain seq x y z
N MET A 1 -7.46 3.25 28.03
CA MET A 1 -6.58 3.71 26.92
C MET A 1 -6.89 2.88 25.70
N SER A 2 -7.02 3.50 24.53
CA SER A 2 -7.19 2.81 23.26
C SER A 2 -5.97 1.93 22.91
N SER A 3 -6.12 0.95 22.04
CA SER A 3 -5.00 0.10 21.58
C SER A 3 -3.88 0.94 20.95
N HIS A 4 -4.26 2.04 20.26
CA HIS A 4 -3.33 2.97 19.64
C HIS A 4 -2.47 3.70 20.69
N SER A 5 -3.04 4.24 21.76
CA SER A 5 -2.28 4.96 22.79
C SER A 5 -1.27 4.06 23.52
N LYS A 6 -1.59 2.78 23.72
CA LYS A 6 -0.64 1.80 24.28
C LYS A 6 0.53 1.51 23.32
N ALA A 7 0.24 1.36 22.02
CA ALA A 7 1.26 1.13 21.02
C ALA A 7 2.17 2.36 20.85
N ALA A 8 1.61 3.55 20.85
CA ALA A 8 2.36 4.82 20.79
C ALA A 8 3.27 4.98 22.02
N ALA A 9 2.76 4.73 23.22
CA ALA A 9 3.55 4.78 24.46
C ALA A 9 4.73 3.79 24.42
N LYS A 10 4.52 2.58 23.93
CA LYS A 10 5.59 1.58 23.76
C LYS A 10 6.65 2.04 22.76
N PHE A 11 6.23 2.63 21.62
CA PHE A 11 7.15 3.14 20.61
C PHE A 11 7.99 4.31 21.16
N ILE A 12 7.37 5.26 21.84
CA ILE A 12 8.05 6.43 22.42
C ILE A 12 9.06 6.02 23.51
N ALA A 13 8.76 4.96 24.26
CA ALA A 13 9.66 4.44 25.29
C ALA A 13 10.96 3.82 24.72
N ASP A 14 10.96 3.41 23.44
CA ASP A 14 12.16 2.92 22.74
C ASP A 14 12.92 4.10 22.13
N ALA A 15 13.69 4.82 22.92
CA ALA A 15 14.41 6.01 22.50
C ALA A 15 15.37 5.80 21.31
N PRO A 16 16.16 4.69 21.22
CA PRO A 16 16.99 4.42 20.05
C PRO A 16 16.19 4.24 18.75
N ARG A 17 15.03 3.59 18.83
CA ARG A 17 14.15 3.40 17.67
C ARG A 17 13.49 4.72 17.26
N THR A 18 13.01 5.49 18.21
CA THR A 18 12.41 6.81 17.97
C THR A 18 13.41 7.75 17.30
N ALA A 19 14.62 7.84 17.81
CA ALA A 19 15.68 8.67 17.22
C ALA A 19 16.05 8.23 15.79
N TRP A 20 16.11 6.92 15.54
CA TRP A 20 16.35 6.40 14.19
C TRP A 20 15.20 6.73 13.23
N HIS A 21 13.97 6.56 13.67
CA HIS A 21 12.76 6.85 12.90
C HIS A 21 12.69 8.34 12.53
N ASP A 22 12.93 9.22 13.48
CA ASP A 22 12.98 10.68 13.26
C ASP A 22 14.06 11.04 12.24
N LYS A 23 15.26 10.48 12.39
CA LYS A 23 16.35 10.69 11.44
C LYS A 23 15.96 10.28 10.02
N ALA A 24 15.30 9.13 9.86
CA ALA A 24 14.84 8.64 8.55
C ALA A 24 13.78 9.58 7.94
N LEU A 25 12.78 10.00 8.73
CA LEU A 25 11.73 10.91 8.27
C LEU A 25 12.27 12.28 7.88
N PHE A 26 13.14 12.87 8.73
CA PHE A 26 13.74 14.18 8.43
C PHE A 26 14.67 14.14 7.22
N ALA A 27 15.39 13.04 6.98
CA ALA A 27 16.21 12.87 5.78
C ALA A 27 15.36 12.86 4.51
N VAL A 28 14.22 12.15 4.52
CA VAL A 28 13.28 12.13 3.40
C VAL A 28 12.65 13.51 3.17
N ARG A 29 12.26 14.20 4.24
CA ARG A 29 11.73 15.55 4.18
C ARG A 29 12.74 16.53 3.58
N ALA A 30 13.99 16.52 4.04
CA ALA A 30 15.05 17.37 3.49
C ALA A 30 15.31 17.09 2.01
N LYS A 31 15.23 15.82 1.58
CA LYS A 31 15.33 15.45 0.16
C LYS A 31 14.17 16.04 -0.64
N ARG A 32 12.94 15.92 -0.17
CA ARG A 32 11.75 16.50 -0.79
C ARG A 32 11.89 18.01 -0.93
N ASP A 33 12.26 18.70 0.14
CA ASP A 33 12.37 20.16 0.16
C ASP A 33 13.45 20.66 -0.82
N ARG A 34 14.58 19.95 -0.91
CA ARG A 34 15.61 20.24 -1.91
C ARG A 34 15.09 20.10 -3.34
N MET A 35 14.42 18.98 -3.65
CA MET A 35 13.84 18.77 -4.98
C MET A 35 12.78 19.82 -5.34
N MET A 36 12.00 20.25 -4.37
CA MET A 36 11.03 21.33 -4.55
C MET A 36 11.71 22.65 -4.99
N HIS A 37 12.85 22.99 -4.40
CA HIS A 37 13.60 24.21 -4.76
C HIS A 37 14.27 24.12 -6.13
N GLU A 38 14.41 22.94 -6.71
CA GLU A 38 14.95 22.74 -8.07
C GLU A 38 13.90 23.02 -9.16
N VAL A 39 12.63 23.21 -8.80
CA VAL A 39 11.52 23.53 -9.72
C VAL A 39 11.12 24.98 -9.56
N PRO A 40 11.54 25.91 -10.45
CA PRO A 40 11.30 27.36 -10.29
C PRO A 40 9.81 27.72 -10.20
N GLU A 41 8.96 27.00 -10.95
CA GLU A 41 7.51 27.23 -11.02
C GLU A 41 6.71 26.41 -9.98
N TRP A 42 7.32 25.86 -8.95
CA TRP A 42 6.70 24.96 -7.97
C TRP A 42 5.38 25.49 -7.41
N GLU A 43 5.33 26.74 -6.97
CA GLU A 43 4.10 27.31 -6.37
C GLU A 43 3.00 27.53 -7.41
N ALA A 44 3.35 27.89 -8.65
CA ALA A 44 2.38 27.99 -9.74
C ALA A 44 1.78 26.62 -10.09
N LEU A 45 2.61 25.55 -10.11
CA LEU A 45 2.16 24.19 -10.33
C LEU A 45 1.27 23.67 -9.18
N ARG A 46 1.59 24.02 -7.94
CA ARG A 46 0.74 23.68 -6.79
C ARG A 46 -0.62 24.34 -6.89
N GLU A 47 -0.67 25.64 -7.22
CA GLU A 47 -1.93 26.36 -7.39
C GLU A 47 -2.75 25.77 -8.55
N ALA A 48 -2.13 25.52 -9.70
CA ALA A 48 -2.79 24.87 -10.83
C ALA A 48 -3.37 23.51 -10.45
N SER A 49 -2.62 22.69 -9.71
CA SER A 49 -3.08 21.39 -9.21
C SER A 49 -4.26 21.52 -8.25
N SER A 50 -4.24 22.54 -7.38
CA SER A 50 -5.35 22.86 -6.47
C SER A 50 -6.63 23.25 -7.23
N GLN A 51 -6.47 24.08 -8.27
CA GLN A 51 -7.59 24.49 -9.12
C GLN A 51 -8.20 23.32 -9.88
N ILE A 52 -7.38 22.42 -10.46
CA ILE A 52 -7.84 21.21 -11.13
C ILE A 52 -8.64 20.33 -10.16
N LYS A 53 -8.13 20.08 -8.96
CA LYS A 53 -8.85 19.28 -7.95
C LYS A 53 -10.17 19.92 -7.54
N ARG A 54 -10.17 21.23 -7.32
CA ARG A 54 -11.39 21.97 -6.96
C ARG A 54 -12.43 21.90 -8.07
N HIS A 55 -12.01 22.08 -9.32
CA HIS A 55 -12.90 21.95 -10.48
C HIS A 55 -13.48 20.53 -10.57
N THR A 56 -12.62 19.51 -10.48
CA THR A 56 -13.05 18.11 -10.55
C THR A 56 -14.06 17.77 -9.45
N LEU A 57 -13.80 18.19 -8.21
CA LEU A 57 -14.73 17.93 -7.09
C LEU A 57 -16.05 18.66 -7.23
N SER A 58 -16.05 19.89 -7.77
CA SER A 58 -17.30 20.63 -8.00
C SER A 58 -18.15 20.09 -9.16
N HIS A 59 -17.57 19.24 -10.02
CA HIS A 59 -18.26 18.58 -11.15
C HIS A 59 -18.18 17.05 -11.04
N LEU A 60 -18.02 16.52 -9.83
CA LEU A 60 -17.71 15.11 -9.64
C LEU A 60 -18.76 14.17 -10.25
N ALA A 61 -20.04 14.45 -10.06
CA ALA A 61 -21.12 13.65 -10.63
C ALA A 61 -21.01 13.54 -12.16
N HIS A 62 -20.78 14.66 -12.83
CA HIS A 62 -20.60 14.69 -14.28
C HIS A 62 -19.43 13.81 -14.75
N TYR A 63 -18.27 13.91 -14.07
CA TYR A 63 -17.11 13.11 -14.43
C TYR A 63 -17.29 11.61 -14.13
N LEU A 64 -18.03 11.26 -13.07
CA LEU A 64 -18.33 9.87 -12.77
C LEU A 64 -19.29 9.26 -13.80
N GLU A 65 -20.32 9.99 -14.22
CA GLU A 65 -21.23 9.55 -15.28
C GLU A 65 -20.53 9.41 -16.64
N GLU A 66 -19.61 10.32 -16.95
CA GLU A 66 -18.78 10.25 -18.15
C GLU A 66 -17.82 9.06 -18.09
N PHE A 67 -17.20 8.82 -16.94
CA PHE A 67 -16.33 7.67 -16.70
C PHE A 67 -17.10 6.36 -16.91
N GLU A 68 -18.26 6.19 -16.27
CA GLU A 68 -19.07 4.98 -16.39
C GLU A 68 -19.48 4.72 -17.84
N ARG A 69 -19.97 5.73 -18.54
CA ARG A 69 -20.34 5.64 -19.96
C ARG A 69 -19.16 5.19 -20.83
N ASN A 70 -18.01 5.82 -20.66
CA ASN A 70 -16.83 5.53 -21.48
C ASN A 70 -16.22 4.16 -21.10
N ALA A 71 -16.17 3.80 -19.84
CA ALA A 71 -15.70 2.50 -19.37
C ALA A 71 -16.58 1.37 -19.92
N THR A 72 -17.89 1.52 -19.81
CA THR A 72 -18.88 0.54 -20.32
C THR A 72 -18.78 0.39 -21.84
N ALA A 73 -18.62 1.49 -22.58
CA ALA A 73 -18.41 1.44 -24.04
C ALA A 73 -17.14 0.67 -24.44
N ASN A 74 -16.13 0.60 -23.56
CA ASN A 74 -14.90 -0.18 -23.74
C ASN A 74 -14.97 -1.59 -23.14
N GLY A 75 -16.16 -2.08 -22.73
CA GLY A 75 -16.36 -3.43 -22.23
C GLY A 75 -16.01 -3.62 -20.75
N ILE A 76 -15.82 -2.54 -20.01
CA ILE A 76 -15.56 -2.58 -18.56
C ILE A 76 -16.90 -2.59 -17.81
N VAL A 77 -17.03 -3.45 -16.81
CA VAL A 77 -18.18 -3.43 -15.90
C VAL A 77 -17.85 -2.51 -14.73
N VAL A 78 -18.66 -1.46 -14.54
CA VAL A 78 -18.51 -0.52 -13.43
C VAL A 78 -19.44 -0.94 -12.31
N HIS A 79 -18.88 -1.06 -11.10
CA HIS A 79 -19.63 -1.37 -9.89
C HIS A 79 -19.64 -0.17 -8.97
N TRP A 80 -20.81 0.18 -8.47
CA TRP A 80 -21.00 1.22 -7.47
C TRP A 80 -21.21 0.57 -6.11
N ALA A 81 -20.56 1.10 -5.08
CA ALA A 81 -20.71 0.65 -3.70
C ALA A 81 -21.04 1.85 -2.81
N ALA A 82 -22.08 1.73 -2.01
CA ALA A 82 -22.52 2.77 -1.10
C ALA A 82 -21.63 2.87 0.16
N ASP A 83 -20.99 1.75 0.54
CA ASP A 83 -20.15 1.68 1.71
C ASP A 83 -19.04 0.61 1.57
N ALA A 84 -18.22 0.49 2.63
CA ALA A 84 -17.12 -0.46 2.68
C ALA A 84 -17.58 -1.93 2.62
N ASP A 85 -18.70 -2.24 3.24
CA ASP A 85 -19.21 -3.63 3.29
C ASP A 85 -19.68 -4.06 1.89
N GLU A 86 -20.35 -3.18 1.17
CA GLU A 86 -20.79 -3.43 -0.20
C GLU A 86 -19.60 -3.55 -1.15
N MET A 87 -18.62 -2.66 -1.05
CA MET A 87 -17.37 -2.75 -1.81
C MET A 87 -16.66 -4.09 -1.58
N ASN A 88 -16.44 -4.45 -0.33
CA ASN A 88 -15.76 -5.68 0.04
C ASN A 88 -16.50 -6.93 -0.46
N ARG A 89 -17.82 -6.93 -0.34
CA ARG A 89 -18.68 -8.01 -0.86
C ARG A 89 -18.58 -8.14 -2.36
N THR A 90 -18.69 -7.03 -3.10
CA THR A 90 -18.59 -7.02 -4.56
C THR A 90 -17.26 -7.58 -5.04
N VAL A 91 -16.14 -7.14 -4.44
CA VAL A 91 -14.81 -7.67 -4.79
C VAL A 91 -14.72 -9.16 -4.51
N TRP A 92 -15.19 -9.63 -3.35
CA TRP A 92 -15.19 -11.04 -3.01
C TRP A 92 -16.04 -11.88 -3.98
N GLU A 93 -17.24 -11.42 -4.33
CA GLU A 93 -18.12 -12.10 -5.27
C GLU A 93 -17.49 -12.24 -6.66
N LEU A 94 -16.87 -11.17 -7.16
CA LEU A 94 -16.16 -11.16 -8.44
C LEU A 94 -14.98 -12.16 -8.44
N VAL A 95 -14.14 -12.13 -7.42
CA VAL A 95 -12.99 -13.04 -7.31
C VAL A 95 -13.46 -14.48 -7.18
N SER A 96 -14.48 -14.75 -6.38
CA SER A 96 -15.03 -16.09 -6.15
C SER A 96 -15.72 -16.66 -7.38
N ALA A 97 -16.45 -15.85 -8.12
CA ALA A 97 -17.14 -16.27 -9.36
C ALA A 97 -16.14 -16.77 -10.43
N HIS A 98 -14.90 -16.29 -10.39
CA HIS A 98 -13.83 -16.73 -11.28
C HIS A 98 -12.92 -17.82 -10.66
N GLY A 99 -13.32 -18.40 -9.53
CA GLY A 99 -12.56 -19.43 -8.84
C GLY A 99 -11.24 -18.95 -8.23
N GLY A 100 -11.06 -17.64 -8.06
CA GLY A 100 -9.86 -17.04 -7.52
C GLY A 100 -9.73 -17.31 -6.02
N LYS A 101 -8.61 -17.92 -5.63
CA LYS A 101 -8.21 -18.10 -4.22
C LYS A 101 -7.11 -17.13 -3.81
N ASN A 102 -6.39 -16.59 -4.79
CA ASN A 102 -5.28 -15.68 -4.61
C ASN A 102 -5.53 -14.40 -5.42
N LEU A 103 -5.52 -13.26 -4.75
CA LEU A 103 -5.62 -11.94 -5.34
C LEU A 103 -4.29 -11.23 -5.18
N ILE A 104 -3.67 -10.77 -6.28
CA ILE A 104 -2.56 -9.83 -6.21
C ILE A 104 -3.11 -8.40 -6.29
N LYS A 105 -2.70 -7.55 -5.38
CA LYS A 105 -3.27 -6.19 -5.27
C LYS A 105 -2.16 -5.15 -5.33
N SER A 106 -2.37 -4.09 -6.09
CA SER A 106 -1.54 -2.89 -6.02
C SER A 106 -1.92 -2.05 -4.79
N LYS A 107 -1.03 -1.13 -4.42
CA LYS A 107 -1.29 -0.25 -3.27
C LYS A 107 -2.58 0.55 -3.46
N SER A 108 -3.51 0.38 -2.53
CA SER A 108 -4.76 1.12 -2.47
C SER A 108 -5.10 1.45 -1.03
N MET A 109 -5.01 2.74 -0.67
CA MET A 109 -5.40 3.22 0.67
C MET A 109 -6.88 3.00 0.93
N LEU A 110 -7.73 3.18 -0.09
CA LEU A 110 -9.17 2.95 0.03
C LEU A 110 -9.47 1.50 0.44
N SER A 111 -8.84 0.52 -0.20
CA SER A 111 -9.07 -0.89 0.14
C SER A 111 -8.59 -1.25 1.55
N GLU A 112 -7.56 -0.57 2.06
CA GLU A 112 -7.10 -0.72 3.45
C GLU A 112 -8.08 -0.10 4.45
N GLU A 113 -8.58 1.10 4.17
CA GLU A 113 -9.58 1.79 4.98
C GLU A 113 -10.89 1.01 5.05
N CYS A 114 -11.29 0.37 3.94
CA CYS A 114 -12.45 -0.52 3.87
C CYS A 114 -12.21 -1.89 4.52
N GLY A 115 -10.99 -2.23 4.91
CA GLY A 115 -10.66 -3.51 5.51
C GLY A 115 -10.78 -4.71 4.55
N LEU A 116 -10.53 -4.49 3.26
CA LEU A 116 -10.70 -5.51 2.22
C LEU A 116 -9.84 -6.76 2.46
N THR A 117 -8.55 -6.59 2.76
CA THR A 117 -7.63 -7.72 2.98
C THR A 117 -8.10 -8.69 4.08
N PRO A 118 -8.42 -8.25 5.30
CA PRO A 118 -8.96 -9.15 6.32
C PRO A 118 -10.35 -9.72 5.96
N TYR A 119 -11.18 -8.97 5.25
CA TYR A 119 -12.48 -9.45 4.78
C TYR A 119 -12.34 -10.63 3.81
N LEU A 120 -11.43 -10.54 2.84
CA LEU A 120 -11.12 -11.57 1.86
C LEU A 120 -10.50 -12.81 2.53
N LEU A 121 -9.54 -12.61 3.42
CA LEU A 121 -8.85 -13.70 4.14
C LEU A 121 -9.85 -14.55 4.97
N GLN A 122 -10.81 -13.92 5.65
CA GLN A 122 -11.86 -14.64 6.39
C GLN A 122 -12.77 -15.49 5.49
N ARG A 123 -12.77 -15.24 4.18
CA ARG A 123 -13.56 -15.95 3.16
C ARG A 123 -12.74 -16.85 2.25
N GLY A 124 -11.49 -17.11 2.65
CA GLY A 124 -10.61 -18.08 1.97
C GLY A 124 -9.94 -17.53 0.71
N VAL A 125 -9.89 -16.20 0.54
CA VAL A 125 -9.14 -15.52 -0.53
C VAL A 125 -7.93 -14.85 0.08
N ASP A 126 -6.73 -15.24 -0.32
CA ASP A 126 -5.47 -14.61 0.08
C ASP A 126 -5.18 -13.41 -0.81
N ALA A 127 -5.15 -12.21 -0.22
CA ALA A 127 -4.85 -10.97 -0.91
C ALA A 127 -3.40 -10.55 -0.62
N VAL A 128 -2.57 -10.60 -1.66
CA VAL A 128 -1.14 -10.31 -1.59
C VAL A 128 -0.85 -8.89 -2.03
N GLU A 129 -0.22 -8.12 -1.16
CA GLU A 129 0.27 -6.77 -1.50
C GLU A 129 1.47 -6.86 -2.45
N SER A 130 1.40 -6.16 -3.59
CA SER A 130 2.50 -6.15 -4.57
C SER A 130 3.49 -4.99 -4.37
N ASP A 131 3.14 -3.96 -3.62
CA ASP A 131 4.09 -2.95 -3.14
C ASP A 131 5.02 -3.58 -2.10
N LEU A 132 6.34 -3.42 -2.27
CA LEU A 132 7.31 -4.05 -1.39
C LEU A 132 7.18 -3.61 0.08
N GLY A 133 6.94 -2.34 0.32
CA GLY A 133 6.78 -1.82 1.68
C GLY A 133 5.53 -2.38 2.35
N GLU A 134 4.40 -2.42 1.63
CA GLU A 134 3.15 -3.03 2.11
C GLU A 134 3.32 -4.54 2.31
N ARG A 135 4.01 -5.23 1.39
CA ARG A 135 4.26 -6.68 1.54
C ARG A 135 5.09 -6.99 2.79
N ILE A 136 6.11 -6.20 3.09
CA ILE A 136 6.91 -6.34 4.31
C ILE A 136 6.02 -6.22 5.56
N ILE A 137 5.16 -5.20 5.59
CA ILE A 137 4.22 -4.96 6.69
C ILE A 137 3.21 -6.10 6.82
N GLN A 138 2.67 -6.58 5.69
CA GLN A 138 1.76 -7.71 5.64
C GLN A 138 2.40 -8.99 6.19
N LEU A 139 3.63 -9.31 5.78
CA LEU A 139 4.38 -10.48 6.26
C LEU A 139 4.70 -10.42 7.76
N LEU A 140 4.86 -9.22 8.31
CA LEU A 140 5.07 -8.99 9.74
C LEU A 140 3.77 -8.87 10.54
N HIS A 141 2.60 -8.91 9.89
CA HIS A 141 1.29 -8.68 10.52
C HIS A 141 1.24 -7.37 11.32
N GLN A 142 1.87 -6.32 10.78
CA GLN A 142 1.91 -4.98 11.37
C GLN A 142 0.98 -4.02 10.63
N LYS A 143 0.75 -2.84 11.21
CA LYS A 143 0.11 -1.73 10.53
C LYS A 143 1.18 -0.86 9.86
N PRO A 144 0.90 -0.29 8.68
CA PRO A 144 1.81 0.65 8.04
C PRO A 144 2.04 1.87 8.94
N SER A 145 3.28 2.35 9.00
CA SER A 145 3.63 3.55 9.78
C SER A 145 3.57 4.83 8.96
N HIS A 146 3.49 4.72 7.65
CA HIS A 146 3.47 5.84 6.71
C HIS A 146 2.77 5.45 5.42
N ILE A 147 1.98 6.34 4.83
CA ILE A 147 1.20 6.08 3.60
C ILE A 147 2.11 5.73 2.41
N VAL A 148 3.17 6.52 2.18
CA VAL A 148 4.06 6.33 1.03
C VAL A 148 5.15 5.31 1.31
N MET A 149 5.65 5.25 2.54
CA MET A 149 6.75 4.38 2.97
C MET A 149 6.32 3.55 4.19
N PRO A 150 5.45 2.55 4.01
CA PRO A 150 4.79 1.85 5.11
C PRO A 150 5.76 1.15 6.07
N ALA A 151 6.90 0.70 5.58
CA ALA A 151 7.94 -0.01 6.34
C ALA A 151 9.10 0.89 6.84
N ILE A 152 8.98 2.23 6.78
CA ILE A 152 10.08 3.16 7.13
C ILE A 152 10.56 3.03 8.58
N HIS A 153 9.76 2.46 9.46
CA HIS A 153 10.11 2.22 10.86
C HIS A 153 10.97 0.97 11.07
N LEU A 154 11.20 0.18 10.02
CA LEU A 154 12.00 -1.05 10.08
C LEU A 154 13.42 -0.81 9.61
N LYS A 155 14.36 -1.48 10.25
CA LYS A 155 15.76 -1.54 9.81
C LYS A 155 15.93 -2.69 8.83
N ARG A 156 16.91 -2.57 7.92
CA ARG A 156 17.22 -3.62 6.93
C ARG A 156 17.52 -4.99 7.58
N GLU A 157 18.11 -4.99 8.76
CA GLU A 157 18.41 -6.22 9.51
C GLU A 157 17.14 -6.91 10.00
N GLU A 158 16.09 -6.15 10.32
CA GLU A 158 14.80 -6.69 10.73
C GLU A 158 14.07 -7.30 9.53
N VAL A 159 14.10 -6.59 8.39
CA VAL A 159 13.54 -7.10 7.12
C VAL A 159 14.30 -8.35 6.66
N GLY A 160 15.62 -8.36 6.74
CA GLY A 160 16.45 -9.50 6.35
C GLY A 160 16.13 -10.75 7.17
N ARG A 161 16.07 -10.64 8.49
CA ARG A 161 15.70 -11.76 9.37
C ARG A 161 14.30 -12.30 9.06
N MET A 162 13.32 -11.40 8.84
CA MET A 162 11.98 -11.82 8.45
C MET A 162 11.99 -12.55 7.11
N PHE A 163 12.79 -12.11 6.12
CA PHE A 163 12.92 -12.81 4.84
C PHE A 163 13.55 -14.19 4.98
N GLU A 164 14.52 -14.36 5.87
CA GLU A 164 15.09 -15.66 6.24
C GLU A 164 14.02 -16.57 6.84
N GLU A 165 13.31 -16.10 7.85
CA GLU A 165 12.22 -16.84 8.54
C GLU A 165 11.10 -17.27 7.59
N LYS A 166 10.78 -16.45 6.58
CA LYS A 166 9.75 -16.74 5.58
C LYS A 166 10.28 -17.49 4.36
N GLY A 167 11.57 -17.85 4.31
CA GLY A 167 12.20 -18.53 3.17
C GLY A 167 12.28 -17.70 1.88
N ILE A 168 12.15 -16.38 2.00
CA ILE A 168 12.29 -15.43 0.89
C ILE A 168 13.76 -15.20 0.56
N SER A 169 14.61 -15.04 1.58
CA SER A 169 16.07 -15.03 1.46
C SER A 169 16.64 -16.43 1.60
N LYS A 170 17.62 -16.77 0.73
CA LYS A 170 18.36 -18.04 0.80
C LYS A 170 19.68 -17.92 1.55
N GLU A 171 20.19 -16.72 1.71
CA GLU A 171 21.45 -16.43 2.41
C GLU A 171 21.15 -15.90 3.80
N THR A 172 21.76 -16.52 4.82
CA THR A 172 21.63 -16.09 6.21
C THR A 172 22.61 -14.95 6.50
N GLY A 173 22.14 -13.89 7.16
CA GLY A 173 22.97 -12.75 7.57
C GLY A 173 23.30 -11.77 6.44
N ASN A 174 22.81 -11.98 5.24
CA ASN A 174 22.97 -11.02 4.15
C ASN A 174 21.83 -9.99 4.14
N TYR A 175 22.09 -8.83 4.73
CA TYR A 175 21.12 -7.73 4.84
C TYR A 175 21.42 -6.57 3.88
N ASP A 176 22.16 -6.83 2.79
CA ASP A 176 22.37 -5.84 1.73
C ASP A 176 21.04 -5.47 1.07
N PRO A 177 20.71 -4.18 0.97
CA PRO A 177 19.41 -3.74 0.41
C PRO A 177 19.17 -4.20 -1.04
N THR A 178 20.23 -4.29 -1.86
CA THR A 178 20.12 -4.75 -3.24
C THR A 178 19.79 -6.24 -3.29
N TYR A 179 20.45 -7.03 -2.45
CA TYR A 179 20.16 -8.45 -2.31
C TYR A 179 18.73 -8.68 -1.83
N LEU A 180 18.30 -8.03 -0.75
CA LEU A 180 16.95 -8.16 -0.20
C LEU A 180 15.88 -7.75 -1.23
N THR A 181 16.11 -6.66 -1.97
CA THR A 181 15.20 -6.22 -3.04
C THR A 181 15.09 -7.28 -4.15
N ARG A 182 16.20 -7.94 -4.51
CA ARG A 182 16.19 -9.02 -5.49
C ARG A 182 15.38 -10.23 -5.01
N CYS A 183 15.58 -10.63 -3.76
CA CYS A 183 14.80 -11.71 -3.13
C CYS A 183 13.31 -11.39 -3.14
N ALA A 184 12.93 -10.17 -2.74
CA ALA A 184 11.56 -9.70 -2.75
C ALA A 184 10.93 -9.71 -4.15
N ARG A 185 11.68 -9.27 -5.19
CA ARG A 185 11.22 -9.33 -6.58
C ARG A 185 10.91 -10.73 -7.04
N HIS A 186 11.78 -11.69 -6.73
CA HIS A 186 11.54 -13.09 -7.08
C HIS A 186 10.32 -13.64 -6.35
N HIS A 187 10.17 -13.35 -5.06
CA HIS A 187 9.00 -13.75 -4.29
C HIS A 187 7.72 -13.17 -4.88
N LEU A 188 7.66 -11.86 -5.10
CA LEU A 188 6.49 -11.20 -5.68
C LEU A 188 6.20 -11.68 -7.10
N ARG A 189 7.23 -11.94 -7.92
CA ARG A 189 7.04 -12.50 -9.27
C ARG A 189 6.30 -13.83 -9.23
N ASN A 190 6.64 -14.70 -8.31
CA ASN A 190 5.95 -15.99 -8.15
C ASN A 190 4.49 -15.75 -7.74
N GLN A 191 4.23 -14.84 -6.79
CA GLN A 191 2.87 -14.48 -6.39
C GLN A 191 2.04 -13.94 -7.57
N PHE A 192 2.63 -13.13 -8.46
CA PHE A 192 1.98 -12.66 -9.68
C PHE A 192 1.62 -13.82 -10.64
N MET A 193 2.52 -14.79 -10.79
CA MET A 193 2.30 -15.92 -11.70
C MET A 193 1.26 -16.92 -11.18
N GLU A 194 1.06 -16.96 -9.87
CA GLU A 194 0.10 -17.85 -9.19
C GLU A 194 -1.25 -17.15 -8.90
N ALA A 195 -1.34 -15.84 -9.12
CA ALA A 195 -2.56 -15.09 -8.83
C ALA A 195 -3.71 -15.48 -9.76
N GLY A 196 -4.88 -15.76 -9.17
CA GLY A 196 -6.12 -15.99 -9.90
C GLY A 196 -6.85 -14.70 -10.28
N ALA A 197 -6.51 -13.57 -9.62
CA ALA A 197 -7.07 -12.26 -9.91
C ALA A 197 -6.06 -11.15 -9.57
N GLY A 198 -6.23 -9.98 -10.19
CA GLY A 198 -5.45 -8.77 -9.93
C GLY A 198 -6.34 -7.57 -9.61
N MET A 199 -5.86 -6.70 -8.70
CA MET A 199 -6.53 -5.47 -8.31
C MET A 199 -5.54 -4.29 -8.25
#